data_194534f9d4168d6ab629c05a546f1bf6
#
_entry.id   194534f9d4168d6ab629c05a546f1bf6
#
_cell.length_a   1.000
_cell.length_b   1.000
_cell.length_c   1.000
_cell.angle_alpha   90.00
_cell.angle_beta   90.00
_cell.angle_gamma   90.00
#
_symmetry.space_group_name_H-M   'P 1'
#
loop_
_entity.id
_entity.type
_entity.pdbx_description
1 polymer ?
#
loop_
_entity_poly.entity_id
_entity_poly.type
_entity_poly.pdbx_seq_one_letter_code
_entity_poly.pdbx_strand_id
1 'polypeptide(L)'
;MTHAYSELYLDDAMNNMGDMVEYALCTLGCKPDNFWGLFITSGIADKFGKGNPKYVAGMSGYELAEAVFCEANILDDIKESPYITEKGREYWAGWIMAYYQWETGKRFEDMARYGMSLSTVLSMYILHEADVTKFVKTADEIIARNKLSQKSRLQFIRKARGFTQRQLSEASGVSVRMIQLYEQRQNDIAKAQAAVVIRLARALGCKAEDLVE
;
A
#
# COMPACT_ATOMS: atom_id res chain seq x y z
N MET A 1 0.41 6.34 19.57
CA MET A 1 0.84 5.86 18.25
C MET A 1 1.80 6.90 17.71
N THR A 2 2.89 6.49 17.06
CA THR A 2 3.78 7.42 16.36
C THR A 2 3.30 7.52 14.92
N HIS A 3 2.88 8.73 14.50
CA HIS A 3 2.48 9.01 13.12
C HIS A 3 3.67 8.84 12.16
N ALA A 4 3.41 8.72 10.87
CA ALA A 4 4.44 8.45 9.86
C ALA A 4 5.50 9.57 9.78
N TYR A 5 5.08 10.83 10.00
CA TYR A 5 5.94 12.02 10.00
C TYR A 5 5.31 13.14 10.84
N SER A 6 5.99 14.28 10.93
CA SER A 6 5.54 15.44 11.73
C SER A 6 4.16 15.93 11.28
N GLU A 7 3.27 16.19 12.25
CA GLU A 7 1.94 16.75 12.03
C GLU A 7 1.98 18.12 11.32
N LEU A 8 3.09 18.86 11.43
CA LEU A 8 3.28 20.14 10.75
C LEU A 8 3.14 20.05 9.22
N TYR A 9 3.35 18.87 8.63
CA TYR A 9 3.22 18.63 7.19
C TYR A 9 1.88 18.02 6.80
N LEU A 10 1.00 17.68 7.76
CA LEU A 10 -0.19 16.89 7.47
C LEU A 10 -1.14 17.61 6.51
N ASP A 11 -1.48 18.86 6.80
CA ASP A 11 -2.41 19.63 5.96
C ASP A 11 -1.90 19.80 4.53
N ASP A 12 -0.61 20.11 4.37
CA ASP A 12 0.03 20.25 3.05
C ASP A 12 0.03 18.89 2.33
N ALA A 13 0.41 17.82 3.01
CA ALA A 13 0.44 16.48 2.43
C ALA A 13 -0.94 16.01 1.97
N MET A 14 -1.99 16.25 2.77
CA MET A 14 -3.36 15.90 2.42
C MET A 14 -3.84 16.69 1.21
N ASN A 15 -3.61 18.02 1.20
CA ASN A 15 -4.00 18.88 0.08
C ASN A 15 -3.23 18.50 -1.20
N ASN A 16 -1.92 18.35 -1.13
CA ASN A 16 -1.10 18.00 -2.29
C ASN A 16 -1.47 16.63 -2.88
N MET A 17 -1.75 15.62 -2.03
CA MET A 17 -2.21 14.32 -2.50
C MET A 17 -3.61 14.42 -3.13
N GLY A 18 -4.49 15.23 -2.57
CA GLY A 18 -5.81 15.51 -3.12
C GLY A 18 -5.72 16.12 -4.51
N ASP A 19 -4.97 17.22 -4.63
CA ASP A 19 -4.77 17.93 -5.89
C ASP A 19 -4.06 17.04 -6.94
N MET A 20 -3.09 16.23 -6.53
CA MET A 20 -2.38 15.28 -7.39
C MET A 20 -3.35 14.27 -8.02
N VAL A 21 -4.20 13.66 -7.20
CA VAL A 21 -5.15 12.65 -7.65
C VAL A 21 -6.21 13.28 -8.55
N GLU A 22 -6.78 14.41 -8.15
CA GLU A 22 -7.78 15.11 -8.93
C GLU A 22 -7.25 15.53 -10.31
N TYR A 23 -6.05 16.11 -10.36
CA TYR A 23 -5.40 16.47 -11.62
C TYR A 23 -5.17 15.28 -12.53
N ALA A 24 -4.61 14.20 -11.99
CA ALA A 24 -4.33 12.99 -12.78
C ALA A 24 -5.61 12.35 -13.35
N LEU A 25 -6.70 12.32 -12.58
CA LEU A 25 -7.93 11.66 -12.99
C LEU A 25 -8.84 12.56 -13.83
N CYS A 26 -9.03 13.81 -13.40
CA CYS A 26 -10.01 14.72 -14.04
C CYS A 26 -9.40 15.47 -15.23
N THR A 27 -8.15 15.90 -15.13
CA THR A 27 -7.50 16.69 -16.20
C THR A 27 -6.79 15.80 -17.20
N LEU A 28 -6.00 14.84 -16.73
CA LEU A 28 -5.22 13.97 -17.61
C LEU A 28 -6.00 12.71 -18.04
N GLY A 29 -7.16 12.44 -17.44
CA GLY A 29 -8.04 11.32 -17.80
C GLY A 29 -7.48 9.95 -17.44
N CYS A 30 -6.59 9.87 -16.47
CA CYS A 30 -6.00 8.61 -16.04
C CYS A 30 -7.03 7.70 -15.38
N LYS A 31 -6.90 6.38 -15.59
CA LYS A 31 -7.65 5.40 -14.78
C LYS A 31 -7.08 5.38 -13.36
N PRO A 32 -7.93 5.37 -12.32
CA PRO A 32 -7.50 5.50 -10.93
C PRO A 32 -6.36 4.56 -10.53
N ASP A 33 -6.55 3.26 -10.71
CA ASP A 33 -5.57 2.27 -10.25
C ASP A 33 -4.30 2.23 -11.11
N ASN A 34 -4.39 2.67 -12.39
CA ASN A 34 -3.20 2.82 -13.24
C ASN A 34 -2.32 3.97 -12.72
N PHE A 35 -2.91 5.13 -12.45
CA PHE A 35 -2.17 6.26 -11.89
C PHE A 35 -1.59 5.94 -10.51
N TRP A 36 -2.39 5.28 -9.65
CA TRP A 36 -1.93 4.86 -8.33
C TRP A 36 -0.76 3.88 -8.41
N GLY A 37 -0.79 2.97 -9.39
CA GLY A 37 0.33 2.08 -9.70
C GLY A 37 1.59 2.84 -10.10
N LEU A 38 1.47 3.87 -10.95
CA LEU A 38 2.60 4.74 -11.33
C LEU A 38 3.16 5.49 -10.13
N PHE A 39 2.30 6.07 -9.28
CA PHE A 39 2.73 6.74 -8.05
C PHE A 39 3.54 5.82 -7.15
N ILE A 40 3.11 4.56 -6.98
CA ILE A 40 3.83 3.57 -6.18
C ILE A 40 5.16 3.18 -6.84
N THR A 41 5.15 2.84 -8.12
CA THR A 41 6.33 2.31 -8.83
C THR A 41 7.39 3.37 -9.15
N SER A 42 7.04 4.65 -9.21
CA SER A 42 7.97 5.77 -9.33
C SER A 42 8.89 5.95 -8.11
N GLY A 43 8.55 5.31 -6.98
CA GLY A 43 9.24 5.51 -5.70
C GLY A 43 8.88 6.82 -4.99
N ILE A 44 8.05 7.67 -5.60
CA ILE A 44 7.58 8.93 -4.97
C ILE A 44 6.68 8.60 -3.77
N ALA A 45 5.83 7.58 -3.88
CA ALA A 45 4.99 7.11 -2.79
C ALA A 45 5.78 6.76 -1.51
N ASP A 46 6.95 6.15 -1.66
CA ASP A 46 7.81 5.80 -0.52
C ASP A 46 8.46 7.05 0.11
N LYS A 47 8.90 7.99 -0.72
CA LYS A 47 9.46 9.28 -0.27
C LYS A 47 8.39 10.13 0.43
N PHE A 48 7.18 10.20 -0.14
CA PHE A 48 6.03 10.89 0.45
C PHE A 48 5.63 10.26 1.79
N GLY A 49 5.45 8.95 1.82
CA GLY A 49 5.05 8.21 3.02
C GLY A 49 6.06 8.28 4.17
N LYS A 50 7.33 8.58 3.87
CA LYS A 50 8.38 8.87 4.87
C LYS A 50 8.41 10.33 5.31
N GLY A 51 7.50 11.16 4.82
CA GLY A 51 7.44 12.59 5.17
C GLY A 51 8.59 13.41 4.61
N ASN A 52 9.15 13.04 3.44
CA ASN A 52 10.18 13.86 2.82
C ASN A 52 9.61 15.24 2.47
N PRO A 53 10.14 16.34 3.05
CA PRO A 53 9.57 17.68 2.93
C PRO A 53 9.35 18.14 1.48
N LYS A 54 10.21 17.72 0.56
CA LYS A 54 10.08 18.05 -0.86
C LYS A 54 8.74 17.55 -1.44
N TYR A 55 8.31 16.36 -1.05
CA TYR A 55 7.13 15.71 -1.64
C TYR A 55 5.85 15.97 -0.85
N VAL A 56 5.93 16.15 0.48
CA VAL A 56 4.74 16.38 1.31
C VAL A 56 4.30 17.83 1.33
N ALA A 57 5.25 18.80 1.23
CA ALA A 57 4.97 20.24 1.35
C ALA A 57 5.72 21.13 0.34
N GLY A 58 6.81 20.65 -0.25
CA GLY A 58 7.69 21.46 -1.11
C GLY A 58 7.32 21.47 -2.59
N MET A 59 6.29 20.71 -2.99
CA MET A 59 5.73 20.64 -4.34
C MET A 59 4.22 20.78 -4.24
N SER A 60 3.60 21.45 -5.21
CA SER A 60 2.15 21.41 -5.38
C SER A 60 1.69 20.00 -5.81
N GLY A 61 0.40 19.70 -5.67
CA GLY A 61 -0.16 18.44 -6.15
C GLY A 61 0.04 18.22 -7.64
N TYR A 62 0.01 19.28 -8.44
CA TYR A 62 0.29 19.23 -9.88
C TYR A 62 1.73 18.85 -10.17
N GLU A 63 2.70 19.52 -9.55
CA GLU A 63 4.12 19.19 -9.68
C GLU A 63 4.41 17.77 -9.19
N LEU A 64 3.68 17.30 -8.18
CA LEU A 64 3.79 15.94 -7.68
C LEU A 64 3.30 14.92 -8.73
N ALA A 65 2.18 15.21 -9.41
CA ALA A 65 1.69 14.38 -10.52
C ALA A 65 2.68 14.35 -11.68
N GLU A 66 3.19 15.52 -12.09
CA GLU A 66 4.21 15.64 -13.13
C GLU A 66 5.47 14.82 -12.79
N ALA A 67 5.93 14.90 -11.55
CA ALA A 67 7.07 14.11 -11.10
C ALA A 67 6.81 12.60 -11.20
N VAL A 68 5.58 12.13 -10.94
CA VAL A 68 5.19 10.72 -11.12
C VAL A 68 5.32 10.30 -12.58
N PHE A 69 4.82 11.11 -13.52
CA PHE A 69 4.91 10.81 -14.95
C PHE A 69 6.35 10.89 -15.49
N CYS A 70 7.14 11.86 -15.02
CA CYS A 70 8.55 11.96 -15.38
C CYS A 70 9.35 10.73 -14.96
N GLU A 71 9.18 10.26 -13.73
CA GLU A 71 9.86 9.07 -13.23
C GLU A 71 9.40 7.78 -13.98
N ALA A 72 8.17 7.76 -14.47
CA ALA A 72 7.63 6.67 -15.27
C ALA A 72 8.06 6.73 -16.75
N ASN A 73 8.82 7.75 -17.17
CA ASN A 73 9.18 8.04 -18.57
C ASN A 73 7.95 8.19 -19.51
N ILE A 74 6.83 8.67 -18.96
CA ILE A 74 5.61 8.97 -19.71
C ILE A 74 5.56 10.50 -19.85
N LEU A 75 6.27 11.02 -20.86
CA LEU A 75 6.29 12.44 -21.21
C LEU A 75 5.35 12.64 -22.41
N ASP A 76 4.06 12.69 -22.14
CA ASP A 76 3.12 13.30 -23.09
C ASP A 76 2.83 14.73 -22.64
N ASP A 77 2.44 15.63 -23.59
CA ASP A 77 2.15 17.04 -23.34
C ASP A 77 1.30 17.22 -22.07
N ILE A 78 1.96 17.63 -21.00
CA ILE A 78 1.30 17.93 -19.74
C ILE A 78 0.44 19.15 -19.97
N LYS A 79 -0.87 18.96 -19.90
CA LYS A 79 -1.85 20.04 -20.10
C LYS A 79 -1.74 21.03 -18.94
N GLU A 80 -1.78 22.32 -19.27
CA GLU A 80 -1.90 23.37 -18.25
C GLU A 80 -3.02 23.03 -17.25
N SER A 81 -2.71 23.21 -15.96
CA SER A 81 -3.66 22.94 -14.88
C SER A 81 -4.92 23.78 -15.08
N PRO A 82 -6.10 23.17 -15.27
CA PRO A 82 -7.34 23.93 -15.21
C PRO A 82 -7.54 24.41 -13.76
N TYR A 83 -8.08 25.59 -13.62
CA TYR A 83 -8.51 26.11 -12.34
C TYR A 83 -9.73 25.29 -11.88
N ILE A 84 -9.49 24.23 -11.08
CA ILE A 84 -10.57 23.42 -10.50
C ILE A 84 -11.05 24.16 -9.25
N THR A 85 -12.25 24.69 -9.30
CA THR A 85 -12.85 25.49 -8.23
C THR A 85 -13.57 24.64 -7.17
N GLU A 86 -13.95 23.43 -7.50
CA GLU A 86 -14.67 22.54 -6.58
C GLU A 86 -13.87 21.24 -6.38
N LYS A 87 -13.47 21.02 -5.13
CA LYS A 87 -12.76 19.80 -4.71
C LYS A 87 -13.74 18.64 -4.66
N GLY A 88 -13.64 17.75 -5.64
CA GLY A 88 -14.57 16.64 -5.84
C GLY A 88 -14.18 15.34 -5.14
N ARG A 89 -14.77 14.27 -5.60
CA ARG A 89 -14.57 12.91 -5.09
C ARG A 89 -13.12 12.44 -5.28
N GLU A 90 -12.51 12.83 -6.37
CA GLU A 90 -11.13 12.47 -6.73
C GLU A 90 -10.13 13.16 -5.79
N TYR A 91 -10.35 14.45 -5.51
CA TYR A 91 -9.59 15.18 -4.50
C TYR A 91 -9.70 14.52 -3.12
N TRP A 92 -10.95 14.24 -2.68
CA TRP A 92 -11.16 13.60 -1.39
C TRP A 92 -10.45 12.25 -1.28
N ALA A 93 -10.43 11.46 -2.35
CA ALA A 93 -9.76 10.17 -2.34
C ALA A 93 -8.25 10.29 -2.09
N GLY A 94 -7.58 11.25 -2.72
CA GLY A 94 -6.17 11.55 -2.44
C GLY A 94 -5.97 12.06 -1.02
N TRP A 95 -6.76 13.04 -0.63
CA TRP A 95 -6.74 13.70 0.67
C TRP A 95 -6.85 12.68 1.83
N ILE A 96 -7.84 11.82 1.78
CA ILE A 96 -8.09 10.82 2.85
C ILE A 96 -7.03 9.70 2.86
N MET A 97 -6.45 9.37 1.70
CA MET A 97 -5.37 8.39 1.62
C MET A 97 -4.07 8.91 2.24
N ALA A 98 -3.78 10.21 2.10
CA ALA A 98 -2.63 10.84 2.77
C ALA A 98 -2.83 10.83 4.29
N TYR A 99 -4.02 11.20 4.77
CA TYR A 99 -4.37 11.11 6.19
C TYR A 99 -4.20 9.68 6.73
N TYR A 100 -4.78 8.71 6.06
CA TYR A 100 -4.72 7.31 6.48
C TYR A 100 -3.28 6.78 6.53
N GLN A 101 -2.46 7.16 5.56
CA GLN A 101 -1.05 6.82 5.53
C GLN A 101 -0.31 7.43 6.72
N TRP A 102 -0.50 8.72 6.97
CA TRP A 102 0.10 9.44 8.08
C TRP A 102 -0.29 8.85 9.44
N GLU A 103 -1.58 8.62 9.65
CA GLU A 103 -2.14 8.07 10.90
C GLU A 103 -1.61 6.67 11.21
N THR A 104 -1.49 5.82 10.18
CA THR A 104 -1.20 4.40 10.38
C THR A 104 0.27 4.02 10.10
N GLY A 105 1.03 4.88 9.43
CA GLY A 105 2.39 4.58 8.98
C GLY A 105 2.48 3.47 7.93
N LYS A 106 1.35 2.99 7.39
CA LYS A 106 1.35 1.94 6.37
C LYS A 106 1.91 2.45 5.05
N ARG A 107 2.64 1.61 4.33
CA ARG A 107 3.13 1.96 2.99
C ARG A 107 1.98 1.95 1.99
N PHE A 108 1.98 2.88 1.04
CA PHE A 108 0.96 2.93 -0.03
C PHE A 108 0.91 1.64 -0.85
N GLU A 109 2.07 1.02 -1.11
CA GLU A 109 2.16 -0.28 -1.77
C GLU A 109 1.40 -1.38 -1.00
N ASP A 110 1.58 -1.46 0.32
CA ASP A 110 0.90 -2.45 1.15
C ASP A 110 -0.60 -2.19 1.22
N MET A 111 -1.01 -0.93 1.29
CA MET A 111 -2.43 -0.54 1.26
C MET A 111 -3.08 -1.01 -0.05
N ALA A 112 -2.46 -0.71 -1.20
CA ALA A 112 -2.95 -1.14 -2.51
C ALA A 112 -2.99 -2.68 -2.63
N ARG A 113 -1.92 -3.34 -2.20
CA ARG A 113 -1.82 -4.80 -2.18
C ARG A 113 -2.93 -5.47 -1.39
N TYR A 114 -3.35 -4.87 -0.29
CA TYR A 114 -4.40 -5.40 0.57
C TYR A 114 -5.78 -4.80 0.29
N GLY A 115 -5.99 -4.25 -0.92
CA GLY A 115 -7.30 -3.89 -1.43
C GLY A 115 -7.72 -2.44 -1.19
N MET A 116 -6.84 -1.60 -0.65
CA MET A 116 -7.03 -0.16 -0.58
C MET A 116 -6.44 0.50 -1.84
N SER A 117 -6.98 0.13 -3.00
CA SER A 117 -6.67 0.78 -4.27
C SER A 117 -7.40 2.13 -4.38
N LEU A 118 -6.96 2.99 -5.30
CA LEU A 118 -7.62 4.28 -5.49
C LEU A 118 -9.07 4.14 -5.95
N SER A 119 -9.39 3.14 -6.79
CA SER A 119 -10.78 2.81 -7.16
C SER A 119 -11.62 2.39 -5.96
N THR A 120 -11.05 1.62 -5.03
CA THR A 120 -11.74 1.24 -3.78
C THR A 120 -12.07 2.48 -2.95
N VAL A 121 -11.10 3.38 -2.77
CA VAL A 121 -11.31 4.62 -1.99
C VAL A 121 -12.37 5.51 -2.64
N LEU A 122 -12.32 5.67 -3.96
CA LEU A 122 -13.36 6.41 -4.71
C LEU A 122 -14.77 5.83 -4.49
N SER A 123 -14.91 4.50 -4.40
CA SER A 123 -16.20 3.87 -4.10
C SER A 123 -16.73 4.15 -2.69
N MET A 124 -15.84 4.57 -1.80
CA MET A 124 -16.15 4.91 -0.41
C MET A 124 -16.45 6.40 -0.19
N TYR A 125 -16.65 7.18 -1.26
CA TYR A 125 -16.84 8.64 -1.19
C TYR A 125 -17.98 9.07 -0.25
N ILE A 126 -18.98 8.24 -0.04
CA ILE A 126 -20.04 8.52 0.96
C ILE A 126 -19.48 8.80 2.37
N LEU A 127 -18.27 8.33 2.67
CA LEU A 127 -17.64 8.59 3.97
C LEU A 127 -17.07 10.00 4.10
N HIS A 128 -17.10 10.84 3.04
CA HIS A 128 -16.64 12.24 3.12
C HIS A 128 -17.48 13.09 4.08
N GLU A 129 -18.72 12.70 4.32
CA GLU A 129 -19.62 13.34 5.29
C GLU A 129 -19.40 12.87 6.73
N ALA A 130 -18.59 11.82 6.92
CA ALA A 130 -18.34 11.22 8.23
C ALA A 130 -17.00 11.70 8.80
N ASP A 131 -16.82 11.49 10.11
CA ASP A 131 -15.52 11.67 10.74
C ASP A 131 -14.45 10.78 10.10
N VAL A 132 -13.23 11.29 9.95
CA VAL A 132 -12.10 10.61 9.30
C VAL A 132 -11.77 9.27 9.97
N THR A 133 -12.03 9.13 11.27
CA THR A 133 -11.81 7.88 12.02
C THR A 133 -12.68 6.74 11.50
N LYS A 134 -13.85 7.04 10.94
CA LYS A 134 -14.72 6.04 10.31
C LYS A 134 -14.07 5.45 9.05
N PHE A 135 -13.43 6.31 8.25
CA PHE A 135 -12.65 5.83 7.11
C PHE A 135 -11.48 4.96 7.55
N VAL A 136 -10.70 5.42 8.55
CA VAL A 136 -9.56 4.66 9.09
C VAL A 136 -9.99 3.26 9.53
N LYS A 137 -11.07 3.16 10.31
CA LYS A 137 -11.61 1.88 10.76
C LYS A 137 -12.03 0.97 9.61
N THR A 138 -12.76 1.52 8.62
CA THR A 138 -13.21 0.76 7.45
C THR A 138 -12.04 0.27 6.61
N ALA A 139 -11.03 1.12 6.41
CA ALA A 139 -9.81 0.76 5.66
C ALA A 139 -9.02 -0.35 6.38
N ASP A 140 -8.89 -0.25 7.70
CA ASP A 140 -8.23 -1.28 8.52
C ASP A 140 -8.96 -2.63 8.45
N GLU A 141 -10.29 -2.62 8.48
CA GLU A 141 -11.10 -3.85 8.33
C GLU A 141 -10.93 -4.50 6.96
N ILE A 142 -10.89 -3.69 5.88
CA ILE A 142 -10.63 -4.19 4.51
C ILE A 142 -9.24 -4.81 4.42
N ILE A 143 -8.21 -4.11 4.88
CA ILE A 143 -6.82 -4.58 4.86
C ILE A 143 -6.68 -5.86 5.67
N ALA A 144 -7.23 -5.91 6.90
CA ALA A 144 -7.16 -7.07 7.77
C ALA A 144 -7.82 -8.29 7.12
N ARG A 145 -9.03 -8.13 6.58
CA ARG A 145 -9.76 -9.19 5.88
C ARG A 145 -9.00 -9.71 4.66
N ASN A 146 -8.49 -8.80 3.82
CA ASN A 146 -7.77 -9.18 2.60
C ASN A 146 -6.39 -9.76 2.92
N LYS A 147 -5.71 -9.28 3.95
CA LYS A 147 -4.46 -9.85 4.44
C LYS A 147 -4.64 -11.29 4.90
N LEU A 148 -5.76 -11.62 5.57
CA LEU A 148 -6.09 -12.98 5.97
C LEU A 148 -6.44 -13.88 4.78
N SER A 149 -7.08 -13.33 3.75
CA SER A 149 -7.49 -14.07 2.55
C SER A 149 -6.36 -14.34 1.57
N GLN A 150 -5.30 -13.54 1.58
CA GLN A 150 -4.14 -13.75 0.72
C GLN A 150 -3.33 -14.95 1.18
N LYS A 151 -2.84 -15.72 0.20
CA LYS A 151 -1.89 -16.81 0.46
C LYS A 151 -0.63 -16.23 1.10
N SER A 152 -0.21 -16.82 2.23
CA SER A 152 1.05 -16.42 2.83
C SER A 152 2.23 -16.65 1.87
N ARG A 153 3.34 -15.92 2.04
CA ARG A 153 4.55 -16.14 1.26
C ARG A 153 5.04 -17.58 1.37
N LEU A 154 4.96 -18.15 2.56
CA LEU A 154 5.27 -19.57 2.80
C LEU A 154 4.41 -20.47 1.91
N GLN A 155 3.08 -20.26 1.89
CA GLN A 155 2.18 -21.07 1.05
C GLN A 155 2.47 -20.89 -0.44
N PHE A 156 2.74 -19.64 -0.87
CA PHE A 156 3.06 -19.35 -2.26
C PHE A 156 4.33 -20.07 -2.71
N ILE A 157 5.44 -19.91 -1.96
CA ILE A 157 6.73 -20.54 -2.30
C ILE A 157 6.62 -22.05 -2.24
N ARG A 158 5.97 -22.61 -1.20
CA ARG A 158 5.75 -24.06 -1.11
C ARG A 158 5.06 -24.63 -2.35
N LYS A 159 3.95 -23.98 -2.77
CA LYS A 159 3.21 -24.43 -3.97
C LYS A 159 4.03 -24.28 -5.24
N ALA A 160 4.77 -23.19 -5.39
CA ALA A 160 5.65 -22.97 -6.53
C ALA A 160 6.76 -24.02 -6.63
N ARG A 161 7.20 -24.57 -5.49
CA ARG A 161 8.17 -25.67 -5.41
C ARG A 161 7.53 -27.06 -5.50
N GLY A 162 6.21 -27.16 -5.65
CA GLY A 162 5.50 -28.43 -5.78
C GLY A 162 5.32 -29.21 -4.48
N PHE A 163 5.63 -28.63 -3.32
CA PHE A 163 5.48 -29.32 -2.03
C PHE A 163 4.03 -29.32 -1.54
N THR A 164 3.58 -30.46 -1.04
CA THR A 164 2.44 -30.53 -0.11
C THR A 164 2.89 -30.04 1.28
N GLN A 165 1.96 -29.70 2.15
CA GLN A 165 2.27 -29.35 3.54
C GLN A 165 3.00 -30.49 4.28
N ARG A 166 2.60 -31.72 4.01
CA ARG A 166 3.22 -32.90 4.60
C ARG A 166 4.66 -33.09 4.12
N GLN A 167 4.90 -32.99 2.83
CA GLN A 167 6.26 -33.08 2.27
C GLN A 167 7.18 -31.97 2.80
N LEU A 168 6.64 -30.74 2.94
CA LEU A 168 7.41 -29.65 3.55
C LEU A 168 7.71 -29.93 5.03
N SER A 169 6.76 -30.51 5.76
CA SER A 169 6.96 -30.93 7.15
C SER A 169 8.07 -31.97 7.26
N GLU A 170 8.07 -32.98 6.42
CA GLU A 170 9.09 -34.04 6.38
C GLU A 170 10.48 -33.47 6.02
N ALA A 171 10.54 -32.57 5.03
CA ALA A 171 11.79 -31.95 4.58
C ALA A 171 12.37 -30.94 5.57
N SER A 172 11.52 -30.19 6.26
CA SER A 172 11.95 -29.11 7.17
C SER A 172 12.03 -29.55 8.64
N GLY A 173 11.40 -30.66 9.02
CA GLY A 173 11.23 -31.07 10.42
C GLY A 173 10.33 -30.12 11.22
N VAL A 174 9.53 -29.25 10.56
CA VAL A 174 8.51 -28.42 11.19
C VAL A 174 7.18 -29.12 11.07
N SER A 175 6.41 -29.23 12.16
CA SER A 175 5.15 -29.96 12.14
C SER A 175 4.15 -29.39 11.14
N VAL A 176 3.36 -30.28 10.52
CA VAL A 176 2.28 -29.90 9.57
C VAL A 176 1.37 -28.83 10.17
N ARG A 177 1.01 -28.97 11.45
CA ARG A 177 0.15 -28.02 12.17
C ARG A 177 0.78 -26.63 12.21
N MET A 178 2.09 -26.51 12.50
CA MET A 178 2.79 -25.22 12.52
C MET A 178 2.85 -24.61 11.10
N ILE A 179 3.10 -25.43 10.08
CA ILE A 179 3.06 -24.96 8.68
C ILE A 179 1.66 -24.41 8.35
N GLN A 180 0.60 -25.12 8.73
CA GLN A 180 -0.78 -24.66 8.54
C GLN A 180 -1.06 -23.33 9.24
N LEU A 181 -0.64 -23.18 10.49
CA LEU A 181 -0.84 -21.96 11.26
C LEU A 181 -0.11 -20.75 10.61
N TYR A 182 1.09 -20.96 10.10
CA TYR A 182 1.83 -19.92 9.36
C TYR A 182 1.17 -19.62 8.00
N GLU A 183 0.75 -20.63 7.27
CA GLU A 183 0.10 -20.45 5.97
C GLU A 183 -1.28 -19.77 6.08
N GLN A 184 -1.99 -20.00 7.17
CA GLN A 184 -3.27 -19.38 7.49
C GLN A 184 -3.11 -18.05 8.23
N ARG A 185 -1.86 -17.58 8.47
CA ARG A 185 -1.54 -16.36 9.20
C ARG A 185 -2.12 -16.30 10.62
N GLN A 186 -2.47 -17.46 11.18
CA GLN A 186 -2.87 -17.57 12.59
C GLN A 186 -1.66 -17.40 13.52
N ASN A 187 -0.47 -17.78 13.04
CA ASN A 187 0.81 -17.47 13.66
C ASN A 187 1.64 -16.63 12.69
N ASP A 188 2.26 -15.59 13.22
CA ASP A 188 3.16 -14.72 12.48
C ASP A 188 4.53 -15.40 12.32
N ILE A 189 4.91 -15.70 11.09
CA ILE A 189 6.21 -16.34 10.80
C ILE A 189 7.40 -15.41 11.14
N ALA A 190 7.21 -14.09 11.12
CA ALA A 190 8.25 -13.12 11.52
C ALA A 190 8.58 -13.21 13.03
N LYS A 191 7.62 -13.68 13.84
CA LYS A 191 7.79 -13.92 15.29
C LYS A 191 8.20 -15.35 15.62
N ALA A 192 8.38 -16.21 14.61
CA ALA A 192 8.83 -17.56 14.83
C ALA A 192 10.29 -17.60 15.29
N GLN A 193 10.68 -18.67 15.98
CA GLN A 193 12.08 -18.90 16.28
C GLN A 193 12.89 -18.93 14.98
N ALA A 194 14.02 -18.25 14.92
CA ALA A 194 14.88 -18.17 13.73
C ALA A 194 15.22 -19.56 13.16
N ALA A 195 15.43 -20.54 14.04
CA ALA A 195 15.70 -21.93 13.64
C ALA A 195 14.56 -22.55 12.81
N VAL A 196 13.29 -22.20 13.09
CA VAL A 196 12.13 -22.68 12.34
C VAL A 196 12.10 -22.06 10.95
N VAL A 197 12.28 -20.74 10.85
CA VAL A 197 12.29 -20.00 9.58
C VAL A 197 13.42 -20.50 8.67
N ILE A 198 14.63 -20.68 9.23
CA ILE A 198 15.80 -21.18 8.48
C ILE A 198 15.57 -22.61 7.96
N ARG A 199 14.97 -23.49 8.74
CA ARG A 199 14.67 -24.87 8.29
C ARG A 199 13.66 -24.89 7.15
N LEU A 200 12.59 -24.07 7.24
CA LEU A 200 11.61 -23.91 6.17
C LEU A 200 12.25 -23.34 4.90
N ALA A 201 13.05 -22.28 5.04
CA ALA A 201 13.76 -21.66 3.92
C ALA A 201 14.71 -22.64 3.20
N ARG A 202 15.49 -23.42 3.96
CA ARG A 202 16.37 -24.46 3.42
C ARG A 202 15.61 -25.54 2.65
N ALA A 203 14.51 -26.04 3.23
CA ALA A 203 13.67 -27.06 2.58
C ALA A 203 13.04 -26.54 1.27
N LEU A 204 12.74 -25.26 1.21
CA LEU A 204 12.14 -24.60 0.04
C LEU A 204 13.18 -24.06 -0.95
N GLY A 205 14.49 -24.07 -0.62
CA GLY A 205 15.54 -23.50 -1.46
C GLY A 205 15.41 -22.00 -1.68
N CYS A 206 15.02 -21.26 -0.63
CA CYS A 206 14.86 -19.80 -0.64
C CYS A 206 15.60 -19.17 0.56
N LYS A 207 15.67 -17.84 0.62
CA LYS A 207 16.19 -17.13 1.79
C LYS A 207 15.14 -17.04 2.89
N ALA A 208 15.58 -16.87 4.14
CA ALA A 208 14.67 -16.70 5.29
C ALA A 208 13.79 -15.43 5.13
N GLU A 209 14.38 -14.36 4.58
CA GLU A 209 13.72 -13.09 4.31
C GLU A 209 12.57 -13.23 3.30
N ASP A 210 12.66 -14.19 2.38
CA ASP A 210 11.61 -14.47 1.38
C ASP A 210 10.34 -15.03 2.01
N LEU A 211 10.41 -15.59 3.22
CA LEU A 211 9.26 -16.16 3.94
C LEU A 211 8.59 -15.14 4.87
N VAL A 212 9.31 -14.07 5.25
CA VAL A 212 8.82 -13.04 6.16
C VAL A 212 8.07 -11.97 5.33
N GLU A 213 6.91 -11.53 5.84
CA GLU A 213 6.02 -10.55 5.18
C GLU A 213 6.09 -9.20 5.88
#